data_bff08a87db70116efe6ad1151dbaebfc
#
_entry.id   bff08a87db70116efe6ad1151dbaebfc
#
_cell.length_a   1.000
_cell.length_b   1.000
_cell.length_c   1.000
_cell.angle_alpha   90.00
_cell.angle_beta   90.00
_cell.angle_gamma   90.00
#
_symmetry.space_group_name_H-M   'P 1'
#
loop_
_entity.id
_entity.type
_entity.pdbx_description
1 polymer ?
#
loop_
_entity_poly.entity_id
_entity_poly.type
_entity_poly.pdbx_seq_one_letter_code
_entity_poly.pdbx_strand_id
1 'polypeptide(L)'
;MQTIDIHTHGIAGFDTRSKDTDAILKIAEIQASYRVDAIIPTIYSAPIHIMRENMAIVKMAMDMQKAHHKKPILVASIIGVHLEGPFLNPSYCGALDHCSFLEPDI
;
A
#
# COMPACT_ATOMS: atom_id res chain seq x y z
N MET A 1 -11.90 2.24 -20.04
CA MET A 1 -11.54 1.05 -19.21
C MET A 1 -10.70 1.53 -18.06
N GLN A 2 -11.03 1.11 -16.84
CA GLN A 2 -10.25 1.46 -15.65
C GLN A 2 -9.17 0.43 -15.39
N THR A 3 -7.97 0.90 -15.05
CA THR A 3 -6.83 0.07 -14.66
C THR A 3 -6.62 0.19 -13.16
N ILE A 4 -6.64 -0.93 -12.45
CA ILE A 4 -6.46 -0.98 -11.00
C ILE A 4 -5.26 -1.88 -10.70
N ASP A 5 -4.28 -1.34 -9.97
CA ASP A 5 -3.18 -2.14 -9.42
C ASP A 5 -3.57 -2.60 -8.01
N ILE A 6 -3.77 -3.90 -7.86
CA ILE A 6 -4.24 -4.51 -6.61
C ILE A 6 -3.09 -5.00 -5.71
N HIS A 7 -1.84 -4.92 -6.18
CA HIS A 7 -0.68 -5.41 -5.43
C HIS A 7 0.54 -4.57 -5.77
N THR A 8 0.75 -3.49 -5.05
CA THR A 8 1.93 -2.65 -5.21
C THR A 8 2.58 -2.35 -3.86
N HIS A 9 3.89 -2.54 -3.79
CA HIS A 9 4.72 -2.16 -2.63
C HIS A 9 5.38 -0.79 -2.80
N GLY A 10 5.19 -0.17 -3.96
CA GLY A 10 5.75 1.14 -4.26
C GLY A 10 6.31 1.25 -5.67
N ILE A 11 6.87 2.42 -5.97
CA ILE A 11 7.46 2.72 -7.27
C ILE A 11 8.47 3.86 -7.12
N ALA A 12 9.52 3.84 -7.96
CA ALA A 12 10.50 4.92 -8.06
C ALA A 12 11.14 5.31 -6.71
N GLY A 13 11.42 4.33 -5.86
CA GLY A 13 12.04 4.55 -4.55
C GLY A 13 11.09 4.91 -3.42
N PHE A 14 9.80 5.11 -3.71
CA PHE A 14 8.76 5.25 -2.68
C PHE A 14 8.17 3.88 -2.34
N ASP A 15 7.98 3.61 -1.06
CA ASP A 15 7.64 2.28 -0.54
C ASP A 15 6.51 2.38 0.48
N THR A 16 5.63 1.37 0.51
CA THR A 16 4.50 1.30 1.43
C THR A 16 4.90 1.12 2.90
N ARG A 17 6.17 0.84 3.18
CA ARG A 17 6.73 0.83 4.54
C ARG A 17 7.11 2.23 5.04
N SER A 18 7.00 3.25 4.19
CA SER A 18 7.30 4.62 4.59
C SER A 18 6.41 5.08 5.74
N LYS A 19 6.99 5.84 6.66
CA LYS A 19 6.25 6.53 7.73
C LYS A 19 5.76 7.91 7.29
N ASP A 20 6.04 8.29 6.05
CA ASP A 20 5.66 9.57 5.47
C ASP A 20 4.45 9.38 4.54
N THR A 21 3.36 10.04 4.87
CA THR A 21 2.13 10.04 4.09
C THR A 21 2.36 10.55 2.66
N ASP A 22 3.27 11.52 2.49
CA ASP A 22 3.60 12.06 1.17
C ASP A 22 4.23 11.00 0.25
N ALA A 23 4.96 10.02 0.79
CA ALA A 23 5.50 8.92 0.01
C ALA A 23 4.37 8.07 -0.62
N ILE A 24 3.30 7.82 0.12
CA ILE A 24 2.14 7.07 -0.38
C ILE A 24 1.40 7.87 -1.46
N LEU A 25 1.22 9.16 -1.25
CA LEU A 25 0.63 10.05 -2.25
C LEU A 25 1.49 10.12 -3.52
N LYS A 26 2.81 10.10 -3.37
CA LYS A 26 3.74 10.09 -4.50
C LYS A 26 3.66 8.80 -5.31
N ILE A 27 3.48 7.65 -4.66
CA ILE A 27 3.21 6.38 -5.34
C ILE A 27 1.96 6.52 -6.23
N ALA A 28 0.88 7.06 -5.69
CA ALA A 28 -0.37 7.25 -6.43
C ALA A 28 -0.21 8.22 -7.62
N GLU A 29 0.56 9.28 -7.45
CA GLU A 29 0.88 10.25 -8.51
C GLU A 29 1.69 9.61 -9.64
N ILE A 30 2.74 8.86 -9.31
CA ILE A 30 3.60 8.22 -10.30
C ILE A 30 2.82 7.10 -11.03
N GLN A 31 2.05 6.29 -10.32
CA GLN A 31 1.21 5.25 -10.92
C GLN A 31 0.22 5.83 -11.94
N ALA A 32 -0.37 6.98 -11.64
CA ALA A 32 -1.25 7.68 -12.57
C ALA A 32 -0.55 8.08 -13.87
N SER A 33 0.74 8.44 -13.82
CA SER A 33 1.52 8.75 -15.01
C SER A 33 1.70 7.55 -15.95
N TYR A 34 1.55 6.33 -15.41
CA TYR A 34 1.52 5.08 -16.17
C TYR A 34 0.10 4.60 -16.50
N ARG A 35 -0.90 5.49 -16.39
CA ARG A 35 -2.32 5.23 -16.70
C ARG A 35 -2.98 4.22 -15.75
N VAL A 36 -2.53 4.17 -14.50
CA VAL A 36 -3.21 3.45 -13.44
C VAL A 36 -4.23 4.38 -12.81
N ASP A 37 -5.50 3.98 -12.79
CA ASP A 37 -6.60 4.82 -12.28
C ASP A 37 -6.79 4.68 -10.77
N ALA A 38 -6.50 3.49 -10.23
CA ALA A 38 -6.61 3.23 -8.81
C ALA A 38 -5.53 2.25 -8.35
N ILE A 39 -5.15 2.37 -7.08
CA ILE A 39 -4.18 1.46 -6.45
C ILE A 39 -4.72 0.94 -5.12
N ILE A 40 -4.26 -0.25 -4.76
CA ILE A 40 -4.43 -0.85 -3.44
C ILE A 40 -3.02 -1.09 -2.88
N PRO A 41 -2.45 -0.12 -2.14
CA PRO A 41 -1.12 -0.27 -1.56
C PRO A 41 -1.03 -1.54 -0.69
N THR A 42 0.05 -2.30 -0.88
CA THR A 42 0.25 -3.59 -0.22
C THR A 42 1.17 -3.42 0.97
N ILE A 43 0.69 -3.85 2.14
CA ILE A 43 1.44 -3.85 3.39
C ILE A 43 2.18 -5.18 3.51
N TYR A 44 3.50 -5.11 3.64
CA TYR A 44 4.35 -6.27 3.87
C TYR A 44 4.03 -6.95 5.19
N SER A 45 4.25 -8.26 5.26
CA SER A 45 4.26 -8.97 6.52
C SER A 45 5.36 -8.41 7.43
N ALA A 46 4.98 -8.03 8.62
CA ALA A 46 5.82 -7.44 9.65
C ALA A 46 5.18 -7.71 11.02
N PRO A 47 5.84 -7.41 12.14
CA PRO A 47 5.17 -7.41 13.42
C PRO A 47 3.86 -6.60 13.37
N ILE A 48 2.81 -7.09 14.04
CA ILE A 48 1.44 -6.54 13.91
C ILE A 48 1.39 -5.02 14.14
N HIS A 49 2.15 -4.51 15.13
CA HIS A 49 2.17 -3.07 15.39
C HIS A 49 2.74 -2.26 14.22
N ILE A 50 3.74 -2.80 13.51
CA ILE A 50 4.32 -2.16 12.31
C ILE A 50 3.32 -2.20 11.15
N MET A 51 2.64 -3.32 10.94
CA MET A 51 1.60 -3.42 9.91
C MET A 51 0.48 -2.40 10.17
N ARG A 52 0.05 -2.25 11.42
CA ARG A 52 -0.95 -1.24 11.81
C ARG A 52 -0.47 0.18 11.55
N GLU A 53 0.78 0.49 11.88
CA GLU A 53 1.37 1.81 11.58
C GLU A 53 1.35 2.09 10.06
N ASN A 54 1.79 1.13 9.25
CA ASN A 54 1.79 1.27 7.78
C ASN A 54 0.37 1.45 7.23
N MET A 55 -0.60 0.70 7.73
CA MET A 55 -2.01 0.85 7.37
C MET A 55 -2.54 2.24 7.72
N ALA A 56 -2.18 2.77 8.90
CA ALA A 56 -2.60 4.10 9.34
C ALA A 56 -2.06 5.20 8.40
N ILE A 57 -0.83 5.07 7.93
CA ILE A 57 -0.25 6.01 6.95
C ILE A 57 -1.00 5.95 5.62
N VAL A 58 -1.33 4.77 5.11
CA VAL A 58 -2.15 4.64 3.89
C VAL A 58 -3.53 5.26 4.09
N LYS A 59 -4.16 5.03 5.25
CA LYS A 59 -5.45 5.62 5.58
C LYS A 59 -5.40 7.15 5.58
N MET A 60 -4.35 7.73 6.15
CA MET A 60 -4.14 9.19 6.12
C MET A 60 -4.00 9.69 4.68
N ALA A 61 -3.26 8.99 3.82
CA ALA A 61 -3.14 9.35 2.40
C ALA A 61 -4.49 9.30 1.68
N MET A 62 -5.30 8.28 1.95
CA MET A 62 -6.67 8.18 1.41
C MET A 62 -7.52 9.38 1.83
N ASP A 63 -7.47 9.75 3.10
CA ASP A 63 -8.24 10.89 3.63
C ASP A 63 -7.76 12.21 3.03
N MET A 64 -6.46 12.37 2.83
CA MET A 64 -5.90 13.56 2.15
C MET A 64 -6.36 13.65 0.70
N GLN A 65 -6.40 12.53 -0.03
CA GLN A 65 -6.93 12.53 -1.39
C GLN A 65 -8.40 12.97 -1.43
N LYS A 66 -9.23 12.48 -0.51
CA LYS A 66 -10.65 12.88 -0.41
C LYS A 66 -10.82 14.36 -0.10
N ALA A 67 -9.97 14.91 0.76
CA ALA A 67 -10.01 16.33 1.12
C ALA A 67 -9.57 17.23 -0.04
N HIS A 68 -8.76 16.75 -0.98
CA HIS A 68 -8.18 17.51 -2.08
C HIS A 68 -8.71 17.11 -3.47
N HIS A 69 -9.86 16.45 -3.54
CA HIS A 69 -10.44 15.93 -4.80
C HIS A 69 -10.73 16.99 -5.87
N LYS A 70 -10.70 18.26 -5.54
CA LYS A 70 -10.95 19.38 -6.48
C LYS A 70 -9.69 19.86 -7.22
N LYS A 71 -8.52 19.32 -6.92
CA LYS A 71 -7.29 19.67 -7.64
C LYS A 71 -7.20 18.94 -8.98
N PRO A 72 -6.85 19.63 -10.09
CA PRO A 72 -6.77 19.02 -11.42
C PRO A 72 -5.47 18.20 -11.61
N ILE A 73 -4.95 17.61 -10.55
CA ILE A 73 -3.75 16.75 -10.62
C ILE A 73 -4.19 15.32 -10.90
N LEU A 74 -3.61 14.72 -11.93
CA LEU A 74 -3.83 13.30 -12.23
C LEU A 74 -3.14 12.45 -11.16
N VAL A 75 -3.93 11.75 -10.34
CA VAL A 75 -3.45 10.81 -9.33
C VAL A 75 -4.30 9.54 -9.38
N ALA A 76 -3.68 8.40 -9.14
CA ALA A 76 -4.42 7.17 -8.94
C ALA A 76 -5.19 7.24 -7.59
N SER A 77 -6.45 6.83 -7.58
CA SER A 77 -7.22 6.76 -6.34
C SER A 77 -6.69 5.64 -5.45
N ILE A 78 -6.40 5.96 -4.21
CA ILE A 78 -6.09 4.93 -3.20
C ILE A 78 -7.42 4.42 -2.67
N ILE A 79 -7.81 3.19 -3.05
CA ILE A 79 -9.15 2.67 -2.80
C ILE A 79 -9.22 1.65 -1.66
N GLY A 80 -8.10 1.27 -1.09
CA GLY A 80 -8.03 0.30 0.00
C GLY A 80 -6.61 -0.04 0.37
N VAL A 81 -6.45 -1.12 1.14
CA VAL A 81 -5.18 -1.70 1.56
C VAL A 81 -5.21 -3.19 1.28
N HIS A 82 -4.14 -3.71 0.71
CA HIS A 82 -3.89 -5.14 0.59
C HIS A 82 -2.92 -5.58 1.69
N LEU A 83 -3.21 -6.67 2.37
CA LEU A 83 -2.32 -7.25 3.38
C LEU A 83 -1.63 -8.47 2.79
N GLU A 84 -0.31 -8.43 2.68
CA GLU A 84 0.50 -9.58 2.32
C GLU A 84 1.06 -10.20 3.60
N GLY A 85 0.29 -11.10 4.17
CA GLY A 85 0.54 -11.69 5.48
C GLY A 85 -0.32 -11.06 6.59
N PRO A 86 -0.08 -11.44 7.86
CA PRO A 86 1.03 -12.25 8.37
C PRO A 86 0.85 -13.77 8.29
N PHE A 87 -0.31 -14.28 7.87
CA PHE A 87 -0.66 -15.71 7.87
C PHE A 87 -0.20 -16.38 6.57
N LEU A 88 1.11 -16.39 6.33
CA LEU A 88 1.72 -16.95 5.14
C LEU A 88 2.49 -18.23 5.45
N ASN A 89 2.58 -19.11 4.46
CA ASN A 89 3.40 -20.32 4.55
C ASN A 89 4.87 -19.95 4.33
N PRO A 90 5.75 -20.19 5.33
CA PRO A 90 7.18 -19.85 5.18
C PRO A 90 7.89 -20.58 4.04
N SER A 91 7.38 -21.74 3.63
CA SER A 91 7.97 -22.51 2.53
C SER A 91 7.75 -21.89 1.14
N TYR A 92 6.80 -20.95 1.02
CA TYR A 92 6.40 -20.36 -0.26
C TYR A 92 6.35 -18.82 -0.22
N CYS A 93 7.10 -18.21 0.70
CA CYS A 93 7.03 -16.76 0.93
C CYS A 93 7.84 -15.91 -0.05
N GLY A 94 8.62 -16.54 -0.95
CA GLY A 94 9.46 -15.76 -1.87
C GLY A 94 10.53 -14.96 -1.12
N ALA A 95 10.60 -13.69 -1.42
CA ALA A 95 11.57 -12.75 -0.84
C ALA A 95 11.15 -12.15 0.52
N LEU A 96 9.96 -12.49 1.02
CA LEU A 96 9.48 -11.96 2.30
C LEU A 96 10.26 -12.55 3.48
N ASP A 97 10.51 -11.72 4.49
CA ASP A 97 11.06 -12.18 5.76
C ASP A 97 9.97 -12.91 6.56
N HIS A 98 10.16 -14.22 6.75
CA HIS A 98 9.19 -15.07 7.44
C HIS A 98 9.22 -14.96 8.97
N CYS A 99 10.14 -14.19 9.57
CA CYS A 99 10.25 -14.04 11.02
C CYS A 99 9.01 -13.46 11.68
N SER A 100 8.20 -12.72 10.92
CA SER A 100 6.96 -12.08 11.38
C SER A 100 5.69 -12.86 11.01
N PHE A 101 5.82 -14.03 10.38
CA PHE A 101 4.65 -14.82 10.01
C PHE A 101 4.02 -15.44 11.26
N LEU A 102 2.69 -15.47 11.25
CA LEU A 102 1.87 -15.98 12.34
C LEU A 102 1.04 -17.16 11.88
N GLU A 103 0.77 -18.07 12.83
CA GLU A 103 -0.25 -19.08 12.64
C GLU A 103 -1.63 -18.45 12.90
N PRO A 104 -2.66 -18.83 12.10
CA PRO A 104 -4.01 -18.39 12.37
C PRO A 104 -4.47 -18.90 13.74
N ASP A 105 -5.03 -18.00 14.55
CA ASP A 105 -5.65 -18.33 15.83
C ASP A 105 -7.18 -18.24 15.67
N ILE A 106 -7.84 -19.39 15.80
CA ILE A 106 -9.28 -19.52 15.56
C ILE A 106 -10.00 -19.67 16.89
#